data_65d441588e11f8d2c56e03e98809b302
#
_entry.id   65d441588e11f8d2c56e03e98809b302
#
_cell.length_a   1.000
_cell.length_b   1.000
_cell.length_c   1.000
_cell.angle_alpha   90.00
_cell.angle_beta   90.00
_cell.angle_gamma   90.00
#
_symmetry.space_group_name_H-M   'P 1'
#
loop_
_entity.id
_entity.type
_entity.pdbx_description
1 polymer ?
#
loop_
_entity_poly.entity_id
_entity_poly.type
_entity_poly.pdbx_seq_one_letter_code
_entity_poly.pdbx_strand_id
1 'polypeptide(L)'
;HVRSRRQRQMCIRDSILFFWVARMMMFASFAGKEGASGKDAGDIGPIPFTDVFLHGLVRDEHGRKMSKSLGNGIDPLDWVERFGADALRFTLARGANPGADIPVGDDNCQASRNFATKLFNATRFALMNGAYVGELPDRAQLTDADRWILDRLEQIRADVDSGLDAYEFSKACEALYHFTWDEFCDWYLELAKAQLGFAEDNLPTAPATRLVLGYVLDTLLRLLHPVMPFVTETLWTALTEESLVVADWPTPYEAERDETAFQRIDDLQKLVTEVRRFRSDQGVK
;
A
#
# COMPACT_ATOMS: atom_id res chain seq x y z
N HIS A 1 13.22 -7.39 28.20
CA HIS A 1 13.25 -8.20 26.96
C HIS A 1 12.96 -9.70 27.17
N VAL A 2 13.43 -10.33 28.25
CA VAL A 2 13.22 -11.77 28.53
C VAL A 2 11.76 -12.08 28.90
N ARG A 3 11.05 -11.19 29.63
CA ARG A 3 9.63 -11.35 29.96
C ARG A 3 8.71 -11.32 28.73
N SER A 4 9.00 -10.48 27.74
CA SER A 4 8.19 -10.36 26.52
C SER A 4 8.30 -11.59 25.61
N ARG A 5 9.46 -12.24 25.54
CA ARG A 5 9.64 -13.52 24.80
C ARG A 5 8.88 -14.67 25.45
N ARG A 6 8.93 -14.82 26.80
CA ARG A 6 8.18 -15.86 27.51
C ARG A 6 6.67 -15.67 27.39
N GLN A 7 6.19 -14.44 27.45
CA GLN A 7 4.76 -14.15 27.33
C GLN A 7 4.23 -14.41 25.91
N ARG A 8 5.03 -14.12 24.85
CA ARG A 8 4.71 -14.49 23.47
C ARG A 8 4.71 -16.01 23.28
N GLN A 9 5.68 -16.72 23.82
CA GLN A 9 5.73 -18.19 23.76
C GLN A 9 4.53 -18.83 24.45
N MET A 10 4.06 -18.26 25.57
CA MET A 10 2.85 -18.75 26.25
C MET A 10 1.60 -18.49 25.42
N CYS A 11 1.39 -17.28 24.87
CA CYS A 11 0.21 -17.00 24.03
C CYS A 11 0.18 -17.86 22.76
N ILE A 12 1.32 -18.04 22.09
CA ILE A 12 1.43 -18.89 20.89
C ILE A 12 1.14 -20.34 21.26
N ARG A 13 1.80 -20.87 22.31
CA ARG A 13 1.71 -22.27 22.70
C ARG A 13 0.34 -22.62 23.28
N ASP A 14 -0.22 -21.77 24.15
CA ASP A 14 -1.36 -22.12 24.98
C ASP A 14 -2.71 -21.70 24.35
N SER A 15 -2.72 -20.87 23.29
CA SER A 15 -3.98 -20.46 22.67
C SER A 15 -3.99 -20.55 21.14
N ILE A 16 -3.08 -19.88 20.43
CA ILE A 16 -3.16 -19.79 18.95
C ILE A 16 -2.88 -21.15 18.30
N LEU A 17 -1.76 -21.78 18.62
CA LEU A 17 -1.41 -23.07 17.99
C LEU A 17 -2.42 -24.15 18.30
N PHE A 18 -2.85 -24.27 19.57
CA PHE A 18 -3.74 -25.35 19.98
C PHE A 18 -5.19 -25.07 19.61
N PHE A 19 -5.71 -23.88 19.90
CA PHE A 19 -7.13 -23.59 19.71
C PHE A 19 -7.49 -23.18 18.27
N TRP A 20 -6.55 -22.64 17.50
CA TRP A 20 -6.83 -22.18 16.14
C TRP A 20 -6.13 -23.05 15.09
N VAL A 21 -4.82 -23.08 15.08
CA VAL A 21 -4.07 -23.78 14.03
C VAL A 21 -4.39 -25.28 14.01
N ALA A 22 -4.28 -25.95 15.16
CA ALA A 22 -4.57 -27.38 15.26
C ALA A 22 -6.03 -27.71 14.90
N ARG A 23 -7.00 -26.89 15.37
CA ARG A 23 -8.42 -27.07 15.01
C ARG A 23 -8.65 -26.88 13.52
N MET A 24 -8.12 -25.83 12.90
CA MET A 24 -8.28 -25.58 11.48
C MET A 24 -7.71 -26.75 10.66
N MET A 25 -6.52 -27.22 11.01
CA MET A 25 -5.90 -28.40 10.38
C MET A 25 -6.77 -29.65 10.53
N MET A 26 -7.24 -29.93 11.75
CA MET A 26 -8.09 -31.11 12.02
C MET A 26 -9.42 -31.05 11.26
N PHE A 27 -10.12 -29.92 11.30
CA PHE A 27 -11.40 -29.75 10.62
C PHE A 27 -11.24 -29.82 9.11
N ALA A 28 -10.24 -29.16 8.54
CA ALA A 28 -10.01 -29.21 7.10
C ALA A 28 -9.60 -30.62 6.63
N SER A 29 -8.76 -31.32 7.38
CA SER A 29 -8.38 -32.70 7.08
C SER A 29 -9.56 -33.68 7.24
N PHE A 30 -10.48 -33.42 8.16
CA PHE A 30 -11.68 -34.24 8.36
C PHE A 30 -12.73 -33.96 7.28
N ALA A 31 -13.09 -32.69 7.05
CA ALA A 31 -14.08 -32.30 6.05
C ALA A 31 -13.60 -32.51 4.62
N GLY A 32 -12.31 -32.40 4.35
CA GLY A 32 -11.71 -32.65 3.04
C GLY A 32 -11.81 -34.11 2.59
N LYS A 33 -12.12 -35.05 3.49
CA LYS A 33 -12.37 -36.47 3.13
C LYS A 33 -13.69 -36.69 2.43
N GLU A 34 -14.73 -35.91 2.73
CA GLU A 34 -16.07 -36.08 2.16
C GLU A 34 -16.16 -35.62 0.70
N GLY A 35 -15.28 -34.73 0.25
CA GLY A 35 -15.22 -34.26 -1.14
C GLY A 35 -14.41 -35.16 -2.09
N ALA A 36 -13.59 -36.06 -1.57
CA ALA A 36 -12.80 -37.03 -2.34
C ALA A 36 -13.49 -38.40 -2.31
N SER A 37 -14.44 -38.60 -3.23
CA SER A 37 -15.15 -39.88 -3.37
C SER A 37 -14.12 -41.01 -3.60
N GLY A 38 -14.03 -41.97 -2.66
CA GLY A 38 -13.52 -43.29 -2.91
C GLY A 38 -12.12 -43.63 -2.42
N LYS A 39 -11.62 -43.05 -1.34
CA LYS A 39 -10.41 -43.52 -0.68
C LYS A 39 -10.63 -43.93 0.77
N ASP A 40 -9.93 -45.02 1.13
CA ASP A 40 -10.08 -45.76 2.38
C ASP A 40 -10.03 -44.88 3.64
N ALA A 41 -10.73 -45.35 4.68
CA ALA A 41 -10.91 -44.71 6.00
C ALA A 41 -9.61 -44.56 6.83
N GLY A 42 -8.51 -44.22 6.21
CA GLY A 42 -7.18 -44.00 6.80
C GLY A 42 -6.44 -42.80 6.28
N ASP A 43 -6.85 -42.22 5.13
CA ASP A 43 -6.15 -41.08 4.55
C ASP A 43 -6.55 -39.76 5.23
N ILE A 44 -5.57 -39.10 5.78
CA ILE A 44 -5.70 -37.70 6.26
C ILE A 44 -5.88 -36.84 5.00
N GLY A 45 -6.92 -36.00 4.97
CA GLY A 45 -7.13 -35.05 3.89
C GLY A 45 -5.94 -34.07 3.73
N PRO A 46 -5.87 -33.31 2.64
CA PRO A 46 -4.75 -32.41 2.38
C PRO A 46 -4.57 -31.39 3.50
N ILE A 47 -3.33 -31.01 3.77
CA ILE A 47 -3.01 -29.91 4.71
C ILE A 47 -3.60 -28.63 4.14
N PRO A 48 -4.44 -27.89 4.90
CA PRO A 48 -5.20 -26.75 4.37
C PRO A 48 -4.35 -25.49 4.11
N PHE A 49 -3.16 -25.41 4.69
CA PHE A 49 -2.23 -24.29 4.53
C PHE A 49 -0.80 -24.75 4.85
N THR A 50 0.17 -24.12 4.22
CA THR A 50 1.61 -24.37 4.40
C THR A 50 2.23 -23.42 5.42
N ASP A 51 1.67 -22.22 5.54
CA ASP A 51 2.25 -21.14 6.32
C ASP A 51 1.31 -20.67 7.42
N VAL A 52 1.88 -20.32 8.56
CA VAL A 52 1.18 -19.73 9.71
C VAL A 52 1.85 -18.42 10.09
N PHE A 53 1.29 -17.31 9.63
CA PHE A 53 1.79 -15.99 9.99
C PHE A 53 1.24 -15.55 11.36
N LEU A 54 2.16 -15.26 12.30
CA LEU A 54 1.84 -14.78 13.64
C LEU A 54 2.20 -13.30 13.77
N HIS A 55 1.21 -12.43 13.65
CA HIS A 55 1.37 -11.01 13.88
C HIS A 55 1.44 -10.65 15.37
N GLY A 56 1.95 -9.45 15.70
CA GLY A 56 1.97 -8.91 17.05
C GLY A 56 0.59 -8.55 17.60
N LEU A 57 0.51 -8.32 18.90
CA LEU A 57 -0.71 -7.85 19.54
C LEU A 57 -0.88 -6.35 19.34
N VAL A 58 -2.12 -5.94 19.10
CA VAL A 58 -2.49 -4.52 19.12
C VAL A 58 -2.46 -4.01 20.55
N ARG A 59 -1.80 -2.88 20.76
CA ARG A 59 -1.65 -2.20 22.07
C ARG A 59 -2.17 -0.77 21.98
N ASP A 60 -2.42 -0.16 23.12
CA ASP A 60 -2.76 1.26 23.17
C ASP A 60 -1.53 2.13 22.75
N GLU A 61 -1.74 3.42 22.57
CA GLU A 61 -0.71 4.39 22.17
C GLU A 61 0.53 4.42 23.08
N HIS A 62 0.36 3.99 24.35
CA HIS A 62 1.42 3.88 25.33
C HIS A 62 2.09 2.49 25.36
N GLY A 63 1.74 1.61 24.42
CA GLY A 63 2.28 0.26 24.36
C GLY A 63 1.73 -0.71 25.43
N ARG A 64 0.66 -0.36 26.15
CA ARG A 64 0.04 -1.21 27.18
C ARG A 64 -0.95 -2.17 26.52
N LYS A 65 -1.09 -3.36 27.09
CA LYS A 65 -2.10 -4.33 26.64
C LYS A 65 -3.51 -3.75 26.84
N MET A 66 -4.31 -3.75 25.79
CA MET A 66 -5.70 -3.35 25.87
C MET A 66 -6.52 -4.37 26.67
N SER A 67 -7.37 -3.89 27.58
CA SER A 67 -8.32 -4.73 28.32
C SER A 67 -9.55 -3.93 28.72
N LYS A 68 -10.70 -4.61 28.84
CA LYS A 68 -11.95 -4.00 29.31
C LYS A 68 -11.81 -3.46 30.75
N SER A 69 -11.04 -4.15 31.60
CA SER A 69 -10.81 -3.74 33.00
C SER A 69 -9.97 -2.48 33.15
N LEU A 70 -9.11 -2.17 32.19
CA LEU A 70 -8.29 -0.95 32.17
C LEU A 70 -9.00 0.22 31.47
N GLY A 71 -10.12 -0.03 30.80
CA GLY A 71 -10.84 1.00 30.03
C GLY A 71 -10.06 1.57 28.84
N ASN A 72 -8.95 0.92 28.43
CA ASN A 72 -8.12 1.32 27.31
C ASN A 72 -8.37 0.48 26.04
N GLY A 73 -9.45 -0.30 26.05
CA GLY A 73 -9.89 -1.03 24.84
C GLY A 73 -10.56 -0.08 23.87
N ILE A 74 -10.14 -0.11 22.62
CA ILE A 74 -10.72 0.67 21.53
C ILE A 74 -11.67 -0.25 20.77
N ASP A 75 -12.90 0.23 20.53
CA ASP A 75 -13.82 -0.45 19.62
C ASP A 75 -13.39 -0.12 18.17
N PRO A 76 -13.06 -1.12 17.36
CA PRO A 76 -12.72 -0.88 15.96
C PRO A 76 -13.84 -0.16 15.19
N LEU A 77 -15.10 -0.34 15.54
CA LEU A 77 -16.23 0.33 14.86
C LEU A 77 -16.23 1.83 15.11
N ASP A 78 -15.89 2.29 16.32
CA ASP A 78 -15.75 3.72 16.61
C ASP A 78 -14.66 4.36 15.73
N TRP A 79 -13.58 3.63 15.49
CA TRP A 79 -12.52 4.11 14.60
C TRP A 79 -12.92 4.09 13.12
N VAL A 80 -13.71 3.10 12.71
CA VAL A 80 -14.28 3.08 11.35
C VAL A 80 -15.22 4.27 11.13
N GLU A 81 -16.05 4.63 12.11
CA GLU A 81 -16.93 5.79 12.02
C GLU A 81 -16.15 7.12 11.96
N ARG A 82 -15.08 7.26 12.76
CA ARG A 82 -14.29 8.49 12.86
C ARG A 82 -13.30 8.68 11.72
N PHE A 83 -12.61 7.63 11.31
CA PHE A 83 -11.47 7.70 10.38
C PHE A 83 -11.73 6.99 9.05
N GLY A 84 -12.69 6.09 8.98
CA GLY A 84 -12.96 5.23 7.83
C GLY A 84 -12.27 3.86 7.94
N ALA A 85 -12.86 2.86 7.31
CA ALA A 85 -12.38 1.49 7.35
C ALA A 85 -10.97 1.33 6.74
N ASP A 86 -10.69 2.02 5.63
CA ASP A 86 -9.38 1.97 4.97
C ASP A 86 -8.26 2.54 5.85
N ALA A 87 -8.54 3.60 6.60
CA ALA A 87 -7.56 4.19 7.51
C ALA A 87 -7.18 3.20 8.63
N LEU A 88 -8.15 2.52 9.23
CA LEU A 88 -7.91 1.50 10.23
C LEU A 88 -7.11 0.32 9.65
N ARG A 89 -7.54 -0.20 8.49
CA ARG A 89 -6.87 -1.32 7.81
C ARG A 89 -5.43 -0.99 7.47
N PHE A 90 -5.18 0.17 6.89
CA PHE A 90 -3.83 0.62 6.53
C PHE A 90 -2.95 0.82 7.77
N THR A 91 -3.49 1.42 8.84
CA THR A 91 -2.77 1.58 10.11
C THR A 91 -2.30 0.24 10.69
N LEU A 92 -3.18 -0.77 10.69
CA LEU A 92 -2.86 -2.09 11.22
C LEU A 92 -1.85 -2.83 10.31
N ALA A 93 -2.03 -2.80 8.99
CA ALA A 93 -1.13 -3.46 8.06
C ALA A 93 0.28 -2.82 8.08
N ARG A 94 0.34 -1.48 8.08
CA ARG A 94 1.59 -0.72 8.17
C ARG A 94 2.33 -0.97 9.50
N GLY A 95 1.59 -1.25 10.59
CA GLY A 95 2.17 -1.62 11.89
C GLY A 95 2.54 -3.10 12.02
N ALA A 96 2.16 -3.96 11.08
CA ALA A 96 2.29 -5.41 11.19
C ALA A 96 3.72 -5.90 10.90
N ASN A 97 4.61 -5.71 11.84
CA ASN A 97 5.97 -6.26 11.78
C ASN A 97 6.02 -7.65 12.44
N PRO A 98 6.69 -8.64 11.82
CA PRO A 98 6.84 -9.96 12.41
C PRO A 98 7.42 -9.91 13.81
N GLY A 99 6.70 -10.49 14.78
CA GLY A 99 7.14 -10.60 16.17
C GLY A 99 7.16 -9.30 16.98
N ALA A 100 6.68 -8.17 16.46
CA ALA A 100 6.51 -6.92 17.19
C ALA A 100 5.04 -6.63 17.49
N ASP A 101 4.76 -6.08 18.69
CA ASP A 101 3.43 -5.59 19.01
C ASP A 101 3.17 -4.26 18.30
N ILE A 102 1.90 -3.97 18.00
CA ILE A 102 1.49 -2.81 17.23
C ILE A 102 0.86 -1.78 18.19
N PRO A 103 1.60 -0.74 18.60
CA PRO A 103 0.99 0.37 19.33
C PRO A 103 0.17 1.21 18.35
N VAL A 104 -1.10 1.44 18.68
CA VAL A 104 -2.02 2.23 17.86
C VAL A 104 -2.75 3.26 18.70
N GLY A 105 -2.94 4.44 18.11
CA GLY A 105 -3.69 5.54 18.67
C GLY A 105 -4.43 6.31 17.58
N ASP A 106 -5.18 7.32 17.98
CA ASP A 106 -5.95 8.18 17.08
C ASP A 106 -5.06 8.84 16.02
N ASP A 107 -3.86 9.27 16.39
CA ASP A 107 -2.92 9.94 15.46
C ASP A 107 -2.50 9.02 14.31
N ASN A 108 -2.29 7.73 14.57
CA ASN A 108 -1.94 6.76 13.53
C ASN A 108 -3.09 6.59 12.51
N CYS A 109 -4.33 6.48 13.00
CA CYS A 109 -5.51 6.37 12.13
C CYS A 109 -5.77 7.67 11.37
N GLN A 110 -5.56 8.83 12.01
CA GLN A 110 -5.69 10.12 11.36
C GLN A 110 -4.64 10.30 10.24
N ALA A 111 -3.40 9.89 10.46
CA ALA A 111 -2.36 9.90 9.43
C ALA A 111 -2.73 9.02 8.23
N SER A 112 -3.27 7.82 8.49
CA SER A 112 -3.76 6.93 7.43
C SER A 112 -4.98 7.48 6.69
N ARG A 113 -5.89 8.19 7.38
CA ARG A 113 -7.00 8.91 6.75
C ARG A 113 -6.49 10.04 5.86
N ASN A 114 -5.50 10.80 6.32
CA ASN A 114 -4.88 11.85 5.52
C ASN A 114 -4.22 11.29 4.26
N PHE A 115 -3.62 10.11 4.35
CA PHE A 115 -3.07 9.39 3.20
C PHE A 115 -4.16 9.03 2.18
N ALA A 116 -5.28 8.43 2.62
CA ALA A 116 -6.43 8.16 1.77
C ALA A 116 -6.98 9.43 1.09
N THR A 117 -7.06 10.54 1.83
CA THR A 117 -7.50 11.85 1.32
C THR A 117 -6.51 12.40 0.28
N LYS A 118 -5.20 12.23 0.51
CA LYS A 118 -4.17 12.67 -0.45
C LYS A 118 -4.26 11.89 -1.75
N LEU A 119 -4.42 10.56 -1.66
CA LEU A 119 -4.61 9.67 -2.81
C LEU A 119 -5.88 10.07 -3.60
N PHE A 120 -7.00 10.32 -2.90
CA PHE A 120 -8.24 10.79 -3.51
C PHE A 120 -8.04 12.09 -4.29
N ASN A 121 -7.38 13.09 -3.67
CA ASN A 121 -7.13 14.38 -4.33
C ASN A 121 -6.18 14.25 -5.52
N ALA A 122 -5.17 13.39 -5.43
CA ALA A 122 -4.24 13.10 -6.52
C ALA A 122 -4.96 12.48 -7.73
N THR A 123 -5.81 11.48 -7.49
CA THR A 123 -6.61 10.84 -8.54
C THR A 123 -7.61 11.83 -9.14
N ARG A 124 -8.30 12.61 -8.31
CA ARG A 124 -9.21 13.67 -8.79
C ARG A 124 -8.47 14.67 -9.69
N PHE A 125 -7.28 15.11 -9.28
CA PHE A 125 -6.45 15.99 -10.09
C PHE A 125 -6.14 15.37 -11.47
N ALA A 126 -5.68 14.12 -11.48
CA ALA A 126 -5.34 13.42 -12.71
C ALA A 126 -6.55 13.29 -13.65
N LEU A 127 -7.71 12.87 -13.14
CA LEU A 127 -8.95 12.76 -13.91
C LEU A 127 -9.40 14.10 -14.49
N MET A 128 -9.36 15.18 -13.70
CA MET A 128 -9.70 16.54 -14.14
C MET A 128 -8.76 17.04 -15.26
N ASN A 129 -7.54 16.51 -15.35
CA ASN A 129 -6.57 16.84 -16.40
C ASN A 129 -6.57 15.82 -17.54
N GLY A 130 -7.58 14.92 -17.58
CA GLY A 130 -7.80 13.98 -18.67
C GLY A 130 -6.88 12.76 -18.64
N ALA A 131 -6.40 12.34 -17.45
CA ALA A 131 -5.70 11.07 -17.31
C ALA A 131 -6.62 9.89 -17.64
N TYR A 132 -6.10 8.90 -18.33
CA TYR A 132 -6.82 7.69 -18.73
C TYR A 132 -5.87 6.49 -18.80
N VAL A 133 -6.42 5.30 -18.69
CA VAL A 133 -5.68 4.04 -18.82
C VAL A 133 -5.61 3.65 -20.30
N GLY A 134 -4.42 3.29 -20.75
CA GLY A 134 -4.17 2.88 -22.12
C GLY A 134 -2.74 2.37 -22.30
N GLU A 135 -2.39 2.00 -23.51
CA GLU A 135 -1.05 1.56 -23.86
C GLU A 135 -0.07 2.74 -23.76
N LEU A 136 1.03 2.53 -23.02
CA LEU A 136 2.06 3.55 -22.89
C LEU A 136 2.76 3.78 -24.23
N PRO A 137 3.09 5.03 -24.59
CA PRO A 137 3.85 5.34 -25.80
C PRO A 137 5.31 4.89 -25.65
N ASP A 138 6.03 4.85 -26.77
CA ASP A 138 7.47 4.57 -26.76
C ASP A 138 8.21 5.47 -25.76
N ARG A 139 9.17 4.92 -25.03
CA ARG A 139 9.97 5.68 -24.04
C ARG A 139 10.62 6.94 -24.60
N ALA A 140 10.94 6.95 -25.87
CA ALA A 140 11.51 8.12 -26.55
C ALA A 140 10.52 9.32 -26.63
N GLN A 141 9.23 9.07 -26.52
CA GLN A 141 8.19 10.10 -26.51
C GLN A 141 7.86 10.61 -25.10
N LEU A 142 8.39 9.93 -24.07
CA LEU A 142 8.20 10.28 -22.67
C LEU A 142 9.20 11.35 -22.22
N THR A 143 8.79 12.23 -21.34
CA THR A 143 9.69 13.18 -20.69
C THR A 143 10.59 12.48 -19.65
N ASP A 144 11.64 13.16 -19.17
CA ASP A 144 12.48 12.63 -18.09
C ASP A 144 11.67 12.33 -16.83
N ALA A 145 10.67 13.17 -16.51
CA ALA A 145 9.81 12.96 -15.35
C ALA A 145 8.88 11.75 -15.55
N ASP A 146 8.33 11.54 -16.74
CA ASP A 146 7.48 10.38 -17.05
C ASP A 146 8.30 9.09 -16.97
N ARG A 147 9.51 9.04 -17.52
CA ARG A 147 10.40 7.87 -17.41
C ARG A 147 10.81 7.59 -15.99
N TRP A 148 11.16 8.64 -15.24
CA TRP A 148 11.52 8.52 -13.83
C TRP A 148 10.40 7.90 -12.98
N ILE A 149 9.15 8.41 -13.09
CA ILE A 149 8.07 7.90 -12.25
C ILE A 149 7.66 6.47 -12.61
N LEU A 150 7.74 6.09 -13.90
CA LEU A 150 7.49 4.71 -14.33
C LEU A 150 8.56 3.75 -13.80
N ASP A 151 9.84 4.13 -13.86
CA ASP A 151 10.94 3.33 -13.31
C ASP A 151 10.84 3.20 -11.79
N ARG A 152 10.41 4.25 -11.09
CA ARG A 152 10.16 4.22 -9.64
C ARG A 152 8.97 3.33 -9.29
N LEU A 153 7.87 3.42 -10.05
CA LEU A 153 6.70 2.60 -9.86
C LEU A 153 7.02 1.10 -10.00
N GLU A 154 7.81 0.73 -11.01
CA GLU A 154 8.22 -0.66 -11.20
C GLU A 154 9.10 -1.17 -10.05
N GLN A 155 10.01 -0.34 -9.54
CA GLN A 155 10.79 -0.67 -8.36
C GLN A 155 9.87 -0.94 -7.16
N ILE A 156 8.90 -0.04 -6.91
CA ILE A 156 7.95 -0.19 -5.80
C ILE A 156 7.05 -1.41 -5.98
N ARG A 157 6.59 -1.70 -7.20
CA ARG A 157 5.82 -2.92 -7.50
C ARG A 157 6.60 -4.17 -7.10
N ALA A 158 7.88 -4.25 -7.50
CA ALA A 158 8.74 -5.37 -7.15
C ALA A 158 9.01 -5.47 -5.64
N ASP A 159 9.21 -4.33 -4.95
CA ASP A 159 9.39 -4.27 -3.50
C ASP A 159 8.11 -4.72 -2.76
N VAL A 160 6.94 -4.36 -3.26
CA VAL A 160 5.63 -4.79 -2.73
C VAL A 160 5.43 -6.28 -2.92
N ASP A 161 5.68 -6.82 -4.11
CA ASP A 161 5.58 -8.25 -4.39
C ASP A 161 6.48 -9.05 -3.43
N SER A 162 7.76 -8.66 -3.35
CA SER A 162 8.72 -9.30 -2.45
C SER A 162 8.31 -9.19 -0.98
N GLY A 163 7.77 -8.04 -0.57
CA GLY A 163 7.29 -7.82 0.80
C GLY A 163 6.06 -8.67 1.15
N LEU A 164 5.12 -8.81 0.22
CA LEU A 164 3.93 -9.63 0.41
C LEU A 164 4.28 -11.13 0.45
N ASP A 165 5.14 -11.60 -0.45
CA ASP A 165 5.62 -12.99 -0.50
C ASP A 165 6.38 -13.38 0.78
N ALA A 166 7.10 -12.44 1.37
CA ALA A 166 7.83 -12.62 2.63
C ALA A 166 6.98 -12.36 3.89
N TYR A 167 5.67 -12.08 3.76
CA TYR A 167 4.79 -11.64 4.86
C TYR A 167 5.28 -10.37 5.59
N GLU A 168 6.03 -9.50 4.91
CA GLU A 168 6.54 -8.23 5.42
C GLU A 168 5.57 -7.06 5.11
N PHE A 169 4.31 -7.19 5.54
CA PHE A 169 3.23 -6.23 5.22
C PHE A 169 3.57 -4.78 5.55
N SER A 170 4.27 -4.55 6.66
CA SER A 170 4.71 -3.21 7.04
C SER A 170 5.63 -2.59 5.98
N LYS A 171 6.58 -3.34 5.45
CA LYS A 171 7.51 -2.86 4.41
C LYS A 171 6.78 -2.54 3.12
N ALA A 172 5.86 -3.41 2.68
CA ALA A 172 5.05 -3.17 1.50
C ALA A 172 4.19 -1.89 1.66
N CYS A 173 3.55 -1.72 2.81
CA CYS A 173 2.76 -0.52 3.10
C CYS A 173 3.62 0.76 3.17
N GLU A 174 4.83 0.70 3.76
CA GLU A 174 5.75 1.83 3.81
C GLU A 174 6.25 2.22 2.41
N ALA A 175 6.62 1.24 1.58
CA ALA A 175 7.02 1.49 0.21
C ALA A 175 5.91 2.20 -0.59
N LEU A 176 4.66 1.71 -0.51
CA LEU A 176 3.50 2.32 -1.14
C LEU A 176 3.21 3.73 -0.59
N TYR A 177 3.33 3.92 0.73
CA TYR A 177 3.11 5.22 1.35
C TYR A 177 4.11 6.26 0.83
N HIS A 178 5.40 5.96 0.91
CA HIS A 178 6.46 6.88 0.50
C HIS A 178 6.42 7.17 -1.01
N PHE A 179 6.24 6.15 -1.83
CA PHE A 179 6.07 6.38 -3.27
C PHE A 179 4.88 7.30 -3.57
N THR A 180 3.72 6.99 -2.98
CA THR A 180 2.50 7.78 -3.24
C THR A 180 2.63 9.20 -2.73
N TRP A 181 3.12 9.38 -1.50
CA TRP A 181 3.15 10.70 -0.87
C TRP A 181 4.32 11.54 -1.38
N ASP A 182 5.54 11.00 -1.25
CA ASP A 182 6.76 11.78 -1.44
C ASP A 182 7.16 11.88 -2.92
N GLU A 183 6.96 10.82 -3.72
CA GLU A 183 7.40 10.80 -5.11
C GLU A 183 6.27 11.16 -6.08
N PHE A 184 5.14 10.46 -6.03
CA PHE A 184 4.03 10.70 -6.94
C PHE A 184 3.33 12.04 -6.67
N CYS A 185 2.87 12.27 -5.43
CA CYS A 185 2.10 13.47 -5.12
C CYS A 185 2.96 14.73 -5.00
N ASP A 186 4.11 14.67 -4.32
CA ASP A 186 4.89 15.86 -4.00
C ASP A 186 5.83 16.29 -5.13
N TRP A 187 6.19 15.34 -6.03
CA TRP A 187 7.07 15.63 -7.15
C TRP A 187 6.43 15.40 -8.50
N TYR A 188 6.00 14.17 -8.82
CA TYR A 188 5.54 13.88 -10.17
C TYR A 188 4.32 14.70 -10.57
N LEU A 189 3.31 14.85 -9.70
CA LEU A 189 2.15 15.68 -10.02
C LEU A 189 2.52 17.15 -10.27
N GLU A 190 3.50 17.70 -9.55
CA GLU A 190 3.96 19.07 -9.79
C GLU A 190 4.73 19.20 -11.12
N LEU A 191 5.54 18.21 -11.48
CA LEU A 191 6.21 18.15 -12.79
C LEU A 191 5.19 17.95 -13.91
N ALA A 192 4.20 17.09 -13.73
CA ALA A 192 3.14 16.86 -14.69
C ALA A 192 2.29 18.12 -14.96
N LYS A 193 2.09 18.99 -13.99
CA LYS A 193 1.42 20.30 -14.22
C LYS A 193 2.12 21.11 -15.31
N ALA A 194 3.45 21.18 -15.26
CA ALA A 194 4.22 21.89 -16.27
C ALA A 194 4.09 21.23 -17.67
N GLN A 195 4.04 19.90 -17.71
CA GLN A 195 3.93 19.12 -18.96
C GLN A 195 2.52 19.15 -19.55
N LEU A 196 1.49 19.30 -18.72
CA LEU A 196 0.09 19.41 -19.15
C LEU A 196 -0.28 20.82 -19.65
N GLY A 197 0.57 21.82 -19.40
CA GLY A 197 0.41 23.16 -19.93
C GLY A 197 -0.65 23.98 -19.20
N PHE A 198 -0.48 24.25 -17.91
CA PHE A 198 -1.43 25.09 -17.13
C PHE A 198 -1.59 26.53 -17.67
N ALA A 199 -0.69 26.99 -18.52
CA ALA A 199 -0.72 28.32 -19.12
C ALA A 199 -0.92 28.32 -20.64
N GLU A 200 -0.76 27.18 -21.31
CA GLU A 200 -0.85 27.06 -22.77
C GLU A 200 -1.61 25.78 -23.12
N ASP A 201 -2.72 25.89 -23.82
CA ASP A 201 -3.45 24.73 -24.34
C ASP A 201 -2.59 23.94 -25.33
N ASN A 202 -2.46 22.60 -25.10
CA ASN A 202 -1.87 21.62 -26.00
C ASN A 202 -0.34 21.57 -26.11
N LEU A 203 0.37 21.41 -25.00
CA LEU A 203 1.78 21.01 -25.08
C LEU A 203 1.92 19.62 -25.75
N PRO A 204 2.95 19.40 -26.61
CA PRO A 204 3.18 18.11 -27.27
C PRO A 204 3.36 16.93 -26.29
N THR A 205 3.79 17.21 -25.07
CA THR A 205 3.98 16.24 -23.99
C THR A 205 2.71 15.81 -23.30
N ALA A 206 1.65 16.64 -23.34
CA ALA A 206 0.43 16.43 -22.57
C ALA A 206 -0.26 15.07 -22.82
N PRO A 207 -0.40 14.56 -24.05
CA PRO A 207 -1.04 13.25 -24.28
C PRO A 207 -0.29 12.10 -23.60
N ALA A 208 1.05 12.08 -23.71
CA ALA A 208 1.89 11.06 -23.07
C ALA A 208 1.80 11.13 -21.54
N THR A 209 1.89 12.33 -20.96
CA THR A 209 1.77 12.54 -19.52
C THR A 209 0.41 12.12 -18.96
N ARG A 210 -0.71 12.32 -19.73
CA ARG A 210 -2.03 11.83 -19.33
C ARG A 210 -2.11 10.31 -19.25
N LEU A 211 -1.48 9.61 -20.20
CA LEU A 211 -1.36 8.14 -20.19
C LEU A 211 -0.51 7.67 -19.02
N VAL A 212 0.64 8.31 -18.76
CA VAL A 212 1.50 7.96 -17.62
C VAL A 212 0.79 8.18 -16.30
N LEU A 213 0.06 9.29 -16.13
CA LEU A 213 -0.78 9.52 -14.94
C LEU A 213 -1.81 8.41 -14.73
N GLY A 214 -2.50 8.02 -15.82
CA GLY A 214 -3.48 6.92 -15.78
C GLY A 214 -2.84 5.59 -15.41
N TYR A 215 -1.71 5.25 -16.04
CA TYR A 215 -0.97 4.01 -15.78
C TYR A 215 -0.44 3.93 -14.35
N VAL A 216 0.15 5.02 -13.84
CA VAL A 216 0.65 5.07 -12.45
C VAL A 216 -0.49 4.88 -11.46
N LEU A 217 -1.63 5.55 -11.68
CA LEU A 217 -2.79 5.41 -10.81
C LEU A 217 -3.41 4.02 -10.88
N ASP A 218 -3.56 3.44 -12.07
CA ASP A 218 -4.07 2.08 -12.24
C ASP A 218 -3.23 1.08 -11.42
N THR A 219 -1.92 1.09 -11.63
CA THR A 219 -1.00 0.20 -10.92
C THR A 219 -1.02 0.44 -9.41
N LEU A 220 -0.92 1.70 -8.98
CA LEU A 220 -0.89 2.06 -7.56
C LEU A 220 -2.17 1.68 -6.82
N LEU A 221 -3.34 1.89 -7.44
CA LEU A 221 -4.62 1.53 -6.84
C LEU A 221 -4.79 0.02 -6.71
N ARG A 222 -4.30 -0.77 -7.68
CA ARG A 222 -4.26 -2.24 -7.60
C ARG A 222 -3.35 -2.71 -6.47
N LEU A 223 -2.15 -2.14 -6.33
CA LEU A 223 -1.21 -2.49 -5.26
C LEU A 223 -1.74 -2.14 -3.86
N LEU A 224 -2.49 -1.04 -3.72
CA LEU A 224 -3.08 -0.62 -2.45
C LEU A 224 -4.38 -1.36 -2.09
N HIS A 225 -5.07 -1.95 -3.08
CA HIS A 225 -6.40 -2.52 -2.90
C HIS A 225 -6.51 -3.58 -1.79
N PRO A 226 -5.57 -4.51 -1.61
CA PRO A 226 -5.65 -5.50 -0.53
C PRO A 226 -5.73 -4.87 0.87
N VAL A 227 -5.18 -3.68 1.03
CA VAL A 227 -5.11 -2.98 2.32
C VAL A 227 -6.17 -1.90 2.46
N MET A 228 -6.46 -1.15 1.39
CA MET A 228 -7.40 -0.02 1.35
C MET A 228 -8.49 -0.22 0.28
N PRO A 229 -9.35 -1.26 0.41
CA PRO A 229 -10.23 -1.68 -0.68
C PRO A 229 -11.30 -0.64 -1.05
N PHE A 230 -11.81 0.15 -0.11
CA PHE A 230 -12.96 1.00 -0.38
C PHE A 230 -12.60 2.26 -1.20
N VAL A 231 -11.56 2.98 -0.78
CA VAL A 231 -11.11 4.16 -1.52
C VAL A 231 -10.53 3.79 -2.88
N THR A 232 -9.77 2.70 -2.95
CA THR A 232 -9.16 2.26 -4.21
C THR A 232 -10.19 1.76 -5.20
N GLU A 233 -11.22 1.01 -4.77
CA GLU A 233 -12.35 0.63 -5.62
C GLU A 233 -13.04 1.87 -6.20
N THR A 234 -13.38 2.84 -5.35
CA THR A 234 -14.05 4.06 -5.78
C THR A 234 -13.24 4.84 -6.82
N LEU A 235 -11.94 4.98 -6.58
CA LEU A 235 -11.05 5.74 -7.46
C LEU A 235 -10.77 5.02 -8.77
N TRP A 236 -10.56 3.71 -8.70
CA TRP A 236 -10.27 2.89 -9.87
C TRP A 236 -11.49 2.75 -10.79
N THR A 237 -12.68 2.58 -10.21
CA THR A 237 -13.93 2.61 -10.99
C THR A 237 -14.13 3.96 -11.68
N ALA A 238 -13.76 5.07 -11.03
CA ALA A 238 -13.83 6.39 -11.67
C ALA A 238 -12.81 6.56 -12.81
N LEU A 239 -11.71 5.80 -12.80
CA LEU A 239 -10.65 5.84 -13.81
C LEU A 239 -10.93 4.90 -14.99
N THR A 240 -11.56 3.74 -14.75
CA THR A 240 -11.66 2.63 -15.72
C THR A 240 -13.10 2.25 -16.07
N GLU A 241 -14.09 2.67 -15.27
CA GLU A 241 -15.49 2.23 -15.32
C GLU A 241 -15.70 0.72 -15.00
N GLU A 242 -14.68 0.05 -14.45
CA GLU A 242 -14.70 -1.36 -14.08
C GLU A 242 -14.59 -1.54 -12.55
N SER A 243 -14.69 -2.78 -12.06
CA SER A 243 -14.50 -3.12 -10.64
C SER A 243 -13.10 -3.64 -10.37
N LEU A 244 -12.39 -3.01 -9.42
CA LEU A 244 -11.04 -3.38 -9.03
C LEU A 244 -10.98 -4.73 -8.30
N VAL A 245 -12.03 -5.09 -7.58
CA VAL A 245 -12.12 -6.35 -6.79
C VAL A 245 -11.89 -7.60 -7.64
N VAL A 246 -12.17 -7.55 -8.93
CA VAL A 246 -12.01 -8.66 -9.88
C VAL A 246 -10.88 -8.44 -10.89
N ALA A 247 -10.15 -7.34 -10.75
CA ALA A 247 -9.02 -7.03 -11.63
C ALA A 247 -7.77 -7.86 -11.27
N ASP A 248 -6.97 -8.14 -12.28
CA ASP A 248 -5.71 -8.87 -12.12
C ASP A 248 -4.67 -8.02 -11.36
N TRP A 249 -3.75 -8.71 -10.68
CA TRP A 249 -2.58 -8.07 -10.07
C TRP A 249 -1.69 -7.42 -11.14
N PRO A 250 -1.06 -6.27 -10.85
CA PRO A 250 -0.27 -5.56 -11.86
C PRO A 250 0.90 -6.39 -12.37
N THR A 251 1.02 -6.49 -13.69
CA THR A 251 2.15 -7.15 -14.34
C THR A 251 3.38 -6.24 -14.37
N PRO A 252 4.61 -6.81 -14.39
CA PRO A 252 5.83 -6.03 -14.54
C PRO A 252 5.84 -5.15 -15.79
N TYR A 253 6.32 -3.92 -15.64
CA TYR A 253 6.63 -3.05 -16.77
C TYR A 253 8.05 -3.37 -17.27
N GLU A 254 8.14 -4.09 -18.39
CA GLU A 254 9.41 -4.53 -18.96
C GLU A 254 10.09 -3.39 -19.76
N ALA A 255 10.80 -2.52 -19.06
CA ALA A 255 11.63 -1.51 -19.68
C ALA A 255 12.94 -1.34 -18.92
N GLU A 256 14.04 -1.09 -19.65
CA GLU A 256 15.31 -0.74 -19.02
C GLU A 256 15.19 0.62 -18.31
N ARG A 257 15.71 0.69 -17.11
CA ARG A 257 15.74 1.91 -16.30
C ARG A 257 16.56 3.01 -16.99
N ASP A 258 16.01 4.21 -17.04
CA ASP A 258 16.72 5.39 -17.58
C ASP A 258 17.49 6.11 -16.47
N GLU A 259 18.75 5.70 -16.27
CA GLU A 259 19.63 6.30 -15.26
C GLU A 259 19.87 7.80 -15.50
N THR A 260 19.80 8.26 -16.76
CA THR A 260 19.96 9.68 -17.08
C THR A 260 18.76 10.50 -16.63
N ALA A 261 17.55 10.02 -16.91
CA ALA A 261 16.31 10.64 -16.43
C ALA A 261 16.26 10.64 -14.90
N PHE A 262 16.63 9.52 -14.29
CA PHE A 262 16.70 9.40 -12.83
C PHE A 262 17.63 10.45 -12.22
N GLN A 263 18.87 10.57 -12.73
CA GLN A 263 19.84 11.52 -12.22
C GLN A 263 19.40 12.98 -12.39
N ARG A 264 18.78 13.33 -13.52
CA ARG A 264 18.26 14.68 -13.76
C ARG A 264 17.16 15.06 -12.77
N ILE A 265 16.24 14.14 -12.48
CA ILE A 265 15.18 14.40 -11.52
C ILE A 265 15.74 14.48 -10.11
N ASP A 266 16.67 13.61 -9.72
CA ASP A 266 17.35 13.65 -8.42
C ASP A 266 18.11 14.97 -8.21
N ASP A 267 18.84 15.44 -9.22
CA ASP A 267 19.55 16.73 -9.18
C ASP A 267 18.58 17.91 -9.06
N LEU A 268 17.43 17.86 -9.76
CA LEU A 268 16.36 18.85 -9.64
C LEU A 268 15.76 18.86 -8.23
N GLN A 269 15.50 17.68 -7.65
CA GLN A 269 14.98 17.54 -6.29
C GLN A 269 15.94 18.14 -5.26
N LYS A 270 17.24 17.85 -5.40
CA LYS A 270 18.29 18.43 -4.54
C LYS A 270 18.33 19.94 -4.66
N LEU A 271 18.35 20.47 -5.88
CA LEU A 271 18.38 21.91 -6.12
C LEU A 271 17.18 22.62 -5.49
N VAL A 272 15.96 22.12 -5.72
CA VAL A 272 14.73 22.71 -5.16
C VAL A 272 14.74 22.65 -3.64
N THR A 273 15.24 21.55 -3.06
CA THR A 273 15.34 21.37 -1.60
C THR A 273 16.31 22.39 -1.00
N GLU A 274 17.47 22.60 -1.61
CA GLU A 274 18.46 23.59 -1.15
C GLU A 274 17.92 25.03 -1.28
N VAL A 275 17.23 25.35 -2.38
CA VAL A 275 16.59 26.66 -2.55
C VAL A 275 15.51 26.88 -1.50
N ARG A 276 14.66 25.88 -1.21
CA ARG A 276 13.62 25.96 -0.17
C ARG A 276 14.26 26.16 1.21
N ARG A 277 15.33 25.43 1.53
CA ARG A 277 16.08 25.56 2.78
C ARG A 277 16.66 26.98 2.90
N PHE A 278 17.35 27.46 1.88
CA PHE A 278 17.93 28.81 1.86
C PHE A 278 16.84 29.89 2.09
N ARG A 279 15.69 29.78 1.39
CA ARG A 279 14.58 30.73 1.58
C ARG A 279 14.04 30.70 2.99
N SER A 280 13.88 29.51 3.58
CA SER A 280 13.43 29.35 4.97
C SER A 280 14.42 29.99 5.95
N ASP A 281 15.72 29.74 5.77
CA ASP A 281 16.78 30.28 6.64
C ASP A 281 16.88 31.81 6.56
N GLN A 282 16.56 32.39 5.39
CA GLN A 282 16.54 33.84 5.19
C GLN A 282 15.17 34.47 5.49
N GLY A 283 14.16 33.71 5.91
CA GLY A 283 12.81 34.20 6.17
C GLY A 283 12.08 34.74 4.94
N VAL A 284 12.51 34.35 3.75
CA VAL A 284 11.89 34.74 2.46
C VAL A 284 10.72 33.80 2.15
N LYS A 285 9.52 34.37 2.06
CA LYS A 285 8.30 33.63 1.69
C LYS A 285 8.21 33.36 0.18
#